data_2f629b69a8b65dd2f5cb6f57f633e758
#
_entry.id   2f629b69a8b65dd2f5cb6f57f633e758
#
_cell.length_a   1.000
_cell.length_b   1.000
_cell.length_c   1.000
_cell.angle_alpha   90.00
_cell.angle_beta   90.00
_cell.angle_gamma   90.00
#
_symmetry.space_group_name_H-M   'P 1'
#
loop_
_entity.id
_entity.type
_entity.pdbx_description
1 polymer ?
#
loop_
_entity_poly.entity_id
_entity_poly.type
_entity_poly.pdbx_seq_one_letter_code
_entity_poly.pdbx_strand_id
1 'polypeptide(L)'
;MSEEHRKGHAPEDSGALVVETVTSFWDRFGRVVLGVVVAVIALGAIAYFTMQANTRKNNAAAEKLAEANALFWNGDYDRSQTVAADVVKLYGDTPNGNDARRVAGDAFYWKGKWKEAITQYKAYLGKQGTGIVAQSVRRSLAYSYESDQQFAEAAKLYDGLVGVFERESSGEMLAASARCLEAANNKPEAAKRLQRLLDEFGDTSYANRARVKLAELQAPAAN
;
A
#
# COMPACT_ATOMS: atom_id res chain seq x y z
N MET A 1 0.40 41.09 86.18
CA MET A 1 1.37 40.31 85.39
C MET A 1 0.60 39.05 84.90
N SER A 2 0.12 39.07 83.64
CA SER A 2 -0.67 37.98 83.07
C SER A 2 0.23 37.21 82.11
N GLU A 3 0.49 35.98 82.46
CA GLU A 3 1.14 35.05 81.53
C GLU A 3 0.14 34.46 80.58
N GLU A 4 0.27 34.83 79.31
CA GLU A 4 -0.50 34.34 78.23
C GLU A 4 0.04 32.99 77.77
N HIS A 5 -0.71 31.91 78.04
CA HIS A 5 -0.40 30.53 77.57
C HIS A 5 -0.57 30.42 76.10
N ARG A 6 0.53 30.52 75.36
CA ARG A 6 0.58 30.15 73.90
C ARG A 6 0.39 28.63 73.75
N LYS A 7 -0.81 28.21 73.38
CA LYS A 7 -1.04 26.84 72.94
C LYS A 7 -0.31 26.65 71.60
N GLY A 8 0.79 25.89 71.67
CA GLY A 8 1.48 25.44 70.48
C GLY A 8 0.57 24.49 69.67
N HIS A 9 0.32 24.83 68.43
CA HIS A 9 -0.22 23.89 67.43
C HIS A 9 0.84 22.81 67.20
N ALA A 10 0.52 21.59 67.59
CA ALA A 10 1.29 20.44 67.15
C ALA A 10 1.19 20.34 65.62
N PRO A 11 2.28 20.04 64.88
CA PRO A 11 2.22 19.87 63.45
C PRO A 11 1.24 18.74 63.14
N GLU A 12 0.18 19.02 62.41
CA GLU A 12 -0.70 17.99 61.88
C GLU A 12 0.18 16.97 61.13
N ASP A 13 0.13 15.72 61.56
CA ASP A 13 0.88 14.60 60.94
C ASP A 13 0.33 14.37 59.54
N SER A 14 0.92 15.09 58.57
CA SER A 14 0.55 14.99 57.15
C SER A 14 0.62 13.56 56.61
N GLY A 15 1.41 12.70 57.27
CA GLY A 15 1.46 11.26 56.91
C GLY A 15 0.19 10.51 57.34
N ALA A 16 -0.36 10.83 58.53
CA ALA A 16 -1.60 10.21 59.01
C ALA A 16 -2.80 10.58 58.13
N LEU A 17 -2.90 11.84 57.68
CA LEU A 17 -3.98 12.29 56.78
C LEU A 17 -3.92 11.63 55.40
N VAL A 18 -2.73 11.40 54.86
CA VAL A 18 -2.57 10.69 53.57
C VAL A 18 -2.99 9.22 53.71
N VAL A 19 -2.58 8.55 54.80
CA VAL A 19 -2.97 7.14 55.03
C VAL A 19 -4.48 7.00 55.19
N GLU A 20 -5.13 7.89 55.99
CA GLU A 20 -6.58 7.85 56.17
C GLU A 20 -7.34 8.11 54.86
N THR A 21 -6.87 9.05 54.06
CA THR A 21 -7.46 9.34 52.73
C THR A 21 -7.35 8.15 51.80
N VAL A 22 -6.20 7.51 51.73
CA VAL A 22 -5.96 6.34 50.88
C VAL A 22 -6.80 5.13 51.33
N THR A 23 -6.86 4.87 52.62
CA THR A 23 -7.66 3.73 53.16
C THR A 23 -9.16 3.95 52.93
N SER A 24 -9.69 5.13 53.19
CA SER A 24 -11.10 5.46 52.97
C SER A 24 -11.49 5.38 51.49
N PHE A 25 -10.59 5.81 50.57
CA PHE A 25 -10.78 5.65 49.12
C PHE A 25 -10.81 4.17 48.74
N TRP A 26 -9.87 3.38 49.29
CA TRP A 26 -9.76 1.96 49.00
C TRP A 26 -10.98 1.17 49.49
N ASP A 27 -11.48 1.44 50.67
CA ASP A 27 -12.66 0.81 51.24
C ASP A 27 -13.90 1.09 50.39
N ARG A 28 -13.99 2.29 49.82
CA ARG A 28 -15.13 2.71 49.00
C ARG A 28 -15.07 2.25 47.54
N PHE A 29 -13.87 2.30 46.93
CA PHE A 29 -13.68 2.10 45.51
C PHE A 29 -12.78 0.89 45.14
N GLY A 30 -12.15 0.24 46.11
CA GLY A 30 -11.15 -0.81 45.87
C GLY A 30 -11.65 -1.94 44.97
N ARG A 31 -12.92 -2.36 45.14
CA ARG A 31 -13.51 -3.39 44.26
C ARG A 31 -13.68 -2.92 42.82
N VAL A 32 -14.01 -1.65 42.61
CA VAL A 32 -14.16 -1.06 41.26
C VAL A 32 -12.77 -0.90 40.65
N VAL A 33 -11.80 -0.37 41.39
CA VAL A 33 -10.42 -0.24 40.95
C VAL A 33 -9.84 -1.61 40.55
N LEU A 34 -10.01 -2.61 41.41
CA LEU A 34 -9.56 -3.98 41.12
C LEU A 34 -10.22 -4.52 39.81
N GLY A 35 -11.52 -4.31 39.65
CA GLY A 35 -12.25 -4.71 38.44
C GLY A 35 -11.72 -4.03 37.18
N VAL A 36 -11.42 -2.72 37.26
CA VAL A 36 -10.83 -1.98 36.15
C VAL A 36 -9.42 -2.48 35.82
N VAL A 37 -8.58 -2.72 36.83
CA VAL A 37 -7.22 -3.26 36.64
C VAL A 37 -7.27 -4.63 35.98
N VAL A 38 -8.14 -5.53 36.43
CA VAL A 38 -8.32 -6.85 35.84
C VAL A 38 -8.79 -6.74 34.37
N ALA A 39 -9.75 -5.84 34.10
CA ALA A 39 -10.23 -5.61 32.74
C ALA A 39 -9.12 -5.09 31.80
N VAL A 40 -8.29 -4.15 32.26
CA VAL A 40 -7.16 -3.61 31.49
C VAL A 40 -6.12 -4.69 31.21
N ILE A 41 -5.79 -5.53 32.21
CA ILE A 41 -4.87 -6.65 32.02
C ILE A 41 -5.44 -7.67 31.02
N ALA A 42 -6.72 -8.00 31.11
CA ALA A 42 -7.37 -8.93 30.19
C ALA A 42 -7.36 -8.40 28.75
N LEU A 43 -7.70 -7.12 28.55
CA LEU A 43 -7.64 -6.46 27.23
C LEU A 43 -6.21 -6.42 26.69
N GLY A 44 -5.22 -6.10 27.53
CA GLY A 44 -3.80 -6.13 27.17
C GLY A 44 -3.33 -7.53 26.75
N ALA A 45 -3.75 -8.57 27.47
CA ALA A 45 -3.45 -9.95 27.12
C ALA A 45 -4.07 -10.37 25.78
N ILE A 46 -5.35 -10.04 25.56
CA ILE A 46 -6.02 -10.32 24.27
C ILE A 46 -5.29 -9.60 23.12
N ALA A 47 -4.96 -8.31 23.28
CA ALA A 47 -4.21 -7.56 22.28
C ALA A 47 -2.83 -8.17 21.99
N TYR A 48 -2.11 -8.58 23.02
CA TYR A 48 -0.81 -9.23 22.89
C TYR A 48 -0.90 -10.56 22.12
N PHE A 49 -1.83 -11.45 22.50
CA PHE A 49 -1.98 -12.73 21.82
C PHE A 49 -2.46 -12.61 20.38
N THR A 50 -3.36 -11.66 20.11
CA THR A 50 -3.81 -11.38 18.72
C THR A 50 -2.68 -10.82 17.87
N MET A 51 -1.88 -9.90 18.40
CA MET A 51 -0.71 -9.36 17.71
C MET A 51 0.32 -10.45 17.42
N GLN A 52 0.61 -11.32 18.39
CA GLN A 52 1.54 -12.43 18.24
C GLN A 52 1.04 -13.45 17.19
N ALA A 53 -0.25 -13.78 17.21
CA ALA A 53 -0.85 -14.68 16.23
C ALA A 53 -0.77 -14.10 14.80
N ASN A 54 -1.07 -12.81 14.65
CA ASN A 54 -0.95 -12.11 13.37
C ASN A 54 0.50 -12.06 12.86
N THR A 55 1.47 -11.83 13.75
CA THR A 55 2.89 -11.85 13.39
C THR A 55 3.32 -13.23 12.91
N ARG A 56 2.96 -14.30 13.63
CA ARG A 56 3.25 -15.69 13.21
C ARG A 56 2.64 -16.00 11.85
N LYS A 57 1.38 -15.61 11.65
CA LYS A 57 0.66 -15.79 10.40
C LYS A 57 1.34 -15.05 9.24
N ASN A 58 1.77 -13.81 9.47
CA ASN A 58 2.49 -13.02 8.46
C ASN A 58 3.88 -13.59 8.15
N ASN A 59 4.60 -14.14 9.14
CA ASN A 59 5.90 -14.77 8.93
C ASN A 59 5.76 -16.07 8.12
N ALA A 60 4.74 -16.89 8.40
CA ALA A 60 4.44 -18.07 7.59
C ALA A 60 4.06 -17.71 6.14
N ALA A 61 3.35 -16.58 5.95
CA ALA A 61 3.07 -16.04 4.62
C ALA A 61 4.35 -15.59 3.91
N ALA A 62 5.30 -14.94 4.62
CA ALA A 62 6.57 -14.49 4.08
C ALA A 62 7.43 -15.64 3.54
N GLU A 63 7.52 -16.74 4.28
CA GLU A 63 8.27 -17.93 3.87
C GLU A 63 7.75 -18.51 2.54
N LYS A 64 6.43 -18.72 2.47
CA LYS A 64 5.79 -19.23 1.23
C LYS A 64 5.82 -18.21 0.08
N LEU A 65 5.74 -16.92 0.39
CA LEU A 65 5.89 -15.88 -0.61
C LEU A 65 7.30 -15.85 -1.21
N ALA A 66 8.34 -16.11 -0.40
CA ALA A 66 9.71 -16.24 -0.87
C ALA A 66 9.85 -17.40 -1.87
N GLU A 67 9.20 -18.54 -1.62
CA GLU A 67 9.12 -19.66 -2.55
C GLU A 67 8.46 -19.24 -3.89
N ALA A 68 7.31 -18.57 -3.82
CA ALA A 68 6.61 -18.09 -5.01
C ALA A 68 7.47 -17.12 -5.83
N ASN A 69 8.19 -16.20 -5.18
CA ASN A 69 9.14 -15.30 -5.83
C ASN A 69 10.31 -16.06 -6.47
N ALA A 70 10.90 -17.04 -5.79
CA ALA A 70 11.98 -17.84 -6.34
C ALA A 70 11.56 -18.58 -7.61
N LEU A 71 10.37 -19.19 -7.60
CA LEU A 71 9.79 -19.84 -8.78
C LEU A 71 9.56 -18.84 -9.93
N PHE A 72 9.06 -17.65 -9.62
CA PHE A 72 8.86 -16.58 -10.61
C PHE A 72 10.17 -16.19 -11.30
N TRP A 73 11.22 -15.92 -10.52
CA TRP A 73 12.52 -15.52 -11.06
C TRP A 73 13.24 -16.65 -11.82
N ASN A 74 12.90 -17.92 -11.55
CA ASN A 74 13.35 -19.07 -12.30
C ASN A 74 12.52 -19.31 -13.59
N GLY A 75 11.50 -18.49 -13.86
CA GLY A 75 10.62 -18.63 -15.04
C GLY A 75 9.52 -19.67 -14.89
N ASP A 76 9.40 -20.30 -13.73
CA ASP A 76 8.34 -21.28 -13.44
C ASP A 76 7.06 -20.55 -12.99
N TYR A 77 6.43 -19.85 -13.94
CA TYR A 77 5.26 -19.03 -13.67
C TYR A 77 4.03 -19.86 -13.25
N ASP A 78 3.92 -21.10 -13.67
CA ASP A 78 2.82 -21.98 -13.29
C ASP A 78 2.86 -22.34 -11.81
N ARG A 79 4.03 -22.76 -11.33
CA ARG A 79 4.20 -23.07 -9.91
C ARG A 79 4.20 -21.82 -9.07
N SER A 80 4.85 -20.74 -9.50
CA SER A 80 4.81 -19.46 -8.82
C SER A 80 3.38 -18.98 -8.57
N GLN A 81 2.53 -18.99 -9.61
CA GLN A 81 1.12 -18.61 -9.51
C GLN A 81 0.35 -19.50 -8.53
N THR A 82 0.61 -20.82 -8.55
CA THR A 82 -0.07 -21.78 -7.67
C THR A 82 0.31 -21.51 -6.20
N VAL A 83 1.60 -21.39 -5.89
CA VAL A 83 2.09 -21.10 -4.54
C VAL A 83 1.57 -19.74 -4.07
N ALA A 84 1.63 -18.71 -4.91
CA ALA A 84 1.10 -17.38 -4.58
C ALA A 84 -0.41 -17.40 -4.30
N ALA A 85 -1.20 -18.17 -5.06
CA ALA A 85 -2.63 -18.33 -4.82
C ALA A 85 -2.93 -19.01 -3.48
N ASP A 86 -2.14 -20.01 -3.09
CA ASP A 86 -2.24 -20.65 -1.79
C ASP A 86 -1.92 -19.68 -0.65
N VAL A 87 -0.88 -18.85 -0.82
CA VAL A 87 -0.55 -17.78 0.15
C VAL A 87 -1.71 -16.79 0.27
N VAL A 88 -2.29 -16.36 -0.83
CA VAL A 88 -3.46 -15.48 -0.82
C VAL A 88 -4.65 -16.11 -0.09
N LYS A 89 -4.90 -17.39 -0.33
CA LYS A 89 -6.02 -18.13 0.30
C LYS A 89 -5.85 -18.27 1.80
N LEU A 90 -4.64 -18.58 2.27
CA LEU A 90 -4.37 -18.86 3.69
C LEU A 90 -4.05 -17.60 4.50
N TYR A 91 -3.43 -16.61 3.89
CA TYR A 91 -2.81 -15.47 4.57
C TYR A 91 -3.18 -14.11 3.94
N GLY A 92 -4.16 -14.05 3.06
CA GLY A 92 -4.47 -12.85 2.27
C GLY A 92 -4.94 -11.62 3.05
N ASP A 93 -5.14 -11.74 4.35
CA ASP A 93 -5.40 -10.66 5.31
C ASP A 93 -4.12 -10.06 5.92
N THR A 94 -2.96 -10.73 5.77
CA THR A 94 -1.66 -10.24 6.21
C THR A 94 -0.98 -9.39 5.12
N PRO A 95 0.01 -8.54 5.48
CA PRO A 95 0.80 -7.80 4.48
C PRO A 95 1.47 -8.71 3.44
N ASN A 96 2.18 -9.76 3.88
CA ASN A 96 2.84 -10.70 2.96
C ASN A 96 1.83 -11.52 2.13
N GLY A 97 0.67 -11.86 2.70
CA GLY A 97 -0.43 -12.50 1.97
C GLY A 97 -1.05 -11.57 0.92
N ASN A 98 -1.07 -10.26 1.17
CA ASN A 98 -1.45 -9.31 0.14
C ASN A 98 -0.38 -9.18 -0.95
N ASP A 99 0.92 -9.18 -0.60
CA ASP A 99 2.02 -9.17 -1.57
C ASP A 99 2.01 -10.39 -2.50
N ALA A 100 1.49 -11.53 -2.05
CA ALA A 100 1.31 -12.69 -2.89
C ALA A 100 0.36 -12.43 -4.08
N ARG A 101 -0.60 -11.48 -3.96
CA ARG A 101 -1.44 -11.06 -5.09
C ARG A 101 -0.61 -10.39 -6.18
N ARG A 102 0.38 -9.59 -5.81
CA ARG A 102 1.30 -8.97 -6.76
C ARG A 102 2.08 -10.04 -7.51
N VAL A 103 2.67 -11.01 -6.80
CA VAL A 103 3.42 -12.12 -7.42
C VAL A 103 2.55 -12.97 -8.32
N ALA A 104 1.32 -13.27 -7.89
CA ALA A 104 0.35 -13.97 -8.73
C ALA A 104 0.00 -13.16 -9.99
N GLY A 105 -0.18 -11.85 -9.86
CA GLY A 105 -0.41 -10.93 -10.97
C GLY A 105 0.76 -10.93 -11.97
N ASP A 106 1.99 -10.84 -11.46
CA ASP A 106 3.21 -10.90 -12.28
C ASP A 106 3.29 -12.24 -13.04
N ALA A 107 3.05 -13.36 -12.35
CA ALA A 107 3.05 -14.69 -12.98
C ALA A 107 1.94 -14.83 -14.04
N PHE A 108 0.73 -14.36 -13.79
CA PHE A 108 -0.35 -14.34 -14.78
C PHE A 108 0.00 -13.49 -16.00
N TYR A 109 0.60 -12.30 -15.79
CA TYR A 109 1.02 -11.43 -16.89
C TYR A 109 1.99 -12.12 -17.82
N TRP A 110 3.05 -12.74 -17.29
CA TRP A 110 4.05 -13.45 -18.07
C TRP A 110 3.52 -14.70 -18.78
N LYS A 111 2.39 -15.25 -18.32
CA LYS A 111 1.64 -16.34 -18.99
C LYS A 111 0.67 -15.85 -20.07
N GLY A 112 0.59 -14.54 -20.32
CA GLY A 112 -0.40 -13.95 -21.22
C GLY A 112 -1.84 -13.98 -20.71
N LYS A 113 -2.04 -14.24 -19.41
CA LYS A 113 -3.35 -14.25 -18.74
C LYS A 113 -3.65 -12.88 -18.15
N TRP A 114 -3.81 -11.91 -19.02
CA TRP A 114 -3.83 -10.49 -18.64
C TRP A 114 -5.05 -10.11 -17.78
N LYS A 115 -6.22 -10.71 -18.00
CA LYS A 115 -7.42 -10.46 -17.20
C LYS A 115 -7.26 -10.93 -15.75
N GLU A 116 -6.64 -12.08 -15.56
CA GLU A 116 -6.31 -12.61 -14.25
C GLU A 116 -5.23 -11.73 -13.56
N ALA A 117 -4.22 -11.27 -14.29
CA ALA A 117 -3.23 -10.32 -13.78
C ALA A 117 -3.89 -9.02 -13.30
N ILE A 118 -4.76 -8.42 -14.11
CA ILE A 118 -5.56 -7.23 -13.76
C ILE A 118 -6.33 -7.47 -12.46
N THR A 119 -6.97 -8.63 -12.33
CA THR A 119 -7.74 -8.99 -11.14
C THR A 119 -6.87 -9.02 -9.89
N GLN A 120 -5.68 -9.63 -9.96
CA GLN A 120 -4.76 -9.72 -8.83
C GLN A 120 -4.18 -8.37 -8.45
N TYR A 121 -3.74 -7.55 -9.41
CA TYR A 121 -3.22 -6.22 -9.14
C TYR A 121 -4.28 -5.28 -8.53
N LYS A 122 -5.51 -5.32 -9.03
CA LYS A 122 -6.63 -4.56 -8.44
C LYS A 122 -6.92 -5.00 -7.01
N ALA A 123 -6.89 -6.30 -6.74
CA ALA A 123 -7.09 -6.84 -5.39
C ALA A 123 -5.95 -6.42 -4.43
N TYR A 124 -4.69 -6.40 -4.91
CA TYR A 124 -3.56 -5.86 -4.17
C TYR A 124 -3.76 -4.39 -3.81
N LEU A 125 -4.05 -3.56 -4.81
CA LEU A 125 -4.22 -2.11 -4.67
C LEU A 125 -5.42 -1.73 -3.80
N GLY A 126 -6.45 -2.56 -3.76
CA GLY A 126 -7.61 -2.38 -2.89
C GLY A 126 -7.27 -2.50 -1.40
N LYS A 127 -6.19 -3.21 -1.04
CA LYS A 127 -5.70 -3.34 0.34
C LYS A 127 -4.52 -2.42 0.64
N GLN A 128 -3.66 -2.18 -0.33
CA GLN A 128 -2.45 -1.37 -0.19
C GLN A 128 -2.30 -0.42 -1.39
N GLY A 129 -3.02 0.69 -1.32
CA GLY A 129 -3.12 1.66 -2.40
C GLY A 129 -2.04 2.75 -2.42
N THR A 130 -1.10 2.78 -1.46
CA THR A 130 -0.10 3.86 -1.31
C THR A 130 1.33 3.33 -1.25
N GLY A 131 2.30 4.23 -1.43
CA GLY A 131 3.72 3.92 -1.41
C GLY A 131 4.27 3.47 -2.77
N ILE A 132 5.61 3.36 -2.84
CA ILE A 132 6.32 3.11 -4.11
C ILE A 132 5.98 1.73 -4.72
N VAL A 133 5.77 0.71 -3.89
CA VAL A 133 5.37 -0.62 -4.37
C VAL A 133 3.99 -0.57 -5.02
N ALA A 134 3.02 0.15 -4.42
CA ALA A 134 1.71 0.34 -5.02
C ALA A 134 1.77 1.07 -6.37
N GLN A 135 2.69 2.04 -6.52
CA GLN A 135 2.91 2.71 -7.81
C GLN A 135 3.50 1.76 -8.85
N SER A 136 4.44 0.89 -8.46
CA SER A 136 4.97 -0.17 -9.34
C SER A 136 3.87 -1.15 -9.76
N VAL A 137 2.97 -1.53 -8.85
CA VAL A 137 1.83 -2.38 -9.18
C VAL A 137 0.84 -1.66 -10.12
N ARG A 138 0.63 -0.34 -9.97
CA ARG A 138 -0.16 0.42 -10.96
C ARG A 138 0.47 0.41 -12.34
N ARG A 139 1.81 0.45 -12.44
CA ARG A 139 2.51 0.32 -13.72
C ARG A 139 2.30 -1.07 -14.33
N SER A 140 2.44 -2.13 -13.54
CA SER A 140 2.14 -3.50 -14.00
C SER A 140 0.67 -3.68 -14.42
N LEU A 141 -0.25 -3.04 -13.70
CA LEU A 141 -1.67 -3.00 -14.06
C LEU A 141 -1.90 -2.27 -15.38
N ALA A 142 -1.19 -1.15 -15.63
CA ALA A 142 -1.29 -0.43 -16.91
C ALA A 142 -0.79 -1.29 -18.07
N TYR A 143 0.34 -1.99 -17.91
CA TYR A 143 0.83 -2.95 -18.91
C TYR A 143 -0.17 -4.09 -19.17
N SER A 144 -0.84 -4.59 -18.12
CA SER A 144 -1.84 -5.64 -18.27
C SER A 144 -3.08 -5.17 -19.01
N TYR A 145 -3.55 -3.95 -18.74
CA TYR A 145 -4.65 -3.36 -19.49
C TYR A 145 -4.30 -3.12 -20.97
N GLU A 146 -3.09 -2.62 -21.23
CA GLU A 146 -2.61 -2.44 -22.61
C GLU A 146 -2.56 -3.75 -23.36
N SER A 147 -2.02 -4.81 -22.73
CA SER A 147 -1.92 -6.15 -23.31
C SER A 147 -3.30 -6.79 -23.53
N ASP A 148 -4.28 -6.51 -22.65
CA ASP A 148 -5.68 -6.95 -22.82
C ASP A 148 -6.51 -6.00 -23.71
N GLN A 149 -5.86 -5.06 -24.41
CA GLN A 149 -6.47 -4.07 -25.32
C GLN A 149 -7.48 -3.13 -24.66
N GLN A 150 -7.44 -2.99 -23.33
CA GLN A 150 -8.21 -2.02 -22.58
C GLN A 150 -7.47 -0.66 -22.56
N PHE A 151 -7.28 -0.09 -23.75
CA PHE A 151 -6.36 1.02 -23.98
C PHE A 151 -6.73 2.30 -23.21
N ALA A 152 -8.01 2.59 -23.05
CA ALA A 152 -8.44 3.76 -22.29
C ALA A 152 -8.05 3.68 -20.80
N GLU A 153 -8.19 2.50 -20.19
CA GLU A 153 -7.81 2.26 -18.80
C GLU A 153 -6.28 2.28 -18.64
N ALA A 154 -5.55 1.70 -19.60
CA ALA A 154 -4.09 1.74 -19.61
C ALA A 154 -3.58 3.20 -19.68
N ALA A 155 -4.09 3.99 -20.62
CA ALA A 155 -3.71 5.40 -20.79
C ALA A 155 -3.92 6.21 -19.51
N LYS A 156 -5.06 6.06 -18.85
CA LYS A 156 -5.37 6.72 -17.58
C LYS A 156 -4.38 6.37 -16.48
N LEU A 157 -3.98 5.11 -16.37
CA LEU A 157 -2.98 4.68 -15.39
C LEU A 157 -1.59 5.23 -15.71
N TYR A 158 -1.17 5.20 -16.97
CA TYR A 158 0.10 5.79 -17.39
C TYR A 158 0.16 7.29 -17.10
N ASP A 159 -0.89 8.04 -17.41
CA ASP A 159 -1.00 9.48 -17.08
C ASP A 159 -0.83 9.72 -15.55
N GLY A 160 -1.43 8.89 -14.73
CA GLY A 160 -1.33 8.97 -13.27
C GLY A 160 0.05 8.59 -12.69
N LEU A 161 0.94 8.03 -13.50
CA LEU A 161 2.30 7.64 -13.11
C LEU A 161 3.38 8.65 -13.54
N VAL A 162 3.02 9.68 -14.31
CA VAL A 162 3.95 10.75 -14.68
C VAL A 162 4.39 11.51 -13.44
N GLY A 163 5.71 11.65 -13.26
CA GLY A 163 6.32 12.31 -12.10
C GLY A 163 6.41 11.44 -10.83
N VAL A 164 5.96 10.18 -10.89
CA VAL A 164 6.05 9.25 -9.74
C VAL A 164 7.43 8.62 -9.60
N PHE A 165 8.06 8.32 -10.72
CA PHE A 165 9.40 7.75 -10.80
C PHE A 165 10.38 8.80 -11.36
N GLU A 166 11.56 8.35 -11.74
CA GLU A 166 12.55 9.21 -12.36
C GLU A 166 12.06 9.81 -13.70
N ARG A 167 12.80 10.81 -14.19
CA ARG A 167 12.44 11.61 -15.37
C ARG A 167 12.29 10.77 -16.65
N GLU A 168 13.17 9.78 -16.85
CA GLU A 168 13.10 8.87 -18.00
C GLU A 168 11.81 8.04 -18.00
N SER A 169 11.41 7.51 -16.84
CA SER A 169 10.12 6.79 -16.68
C SER A 169 8.92 7.70 -16.93
N SER A 170 9.00 8.99 -16.60
CA SER A 170 7.91 9.94 -16.90
C SER A 170 7.72 10.14 -18.40
N GLY A 171 8.82 10.21 -19.15
CA GLY A 171 8.80 10.22 -20.62
C GLY A 171 8.20 8.92 -21.18
N GLU A 172 8.58 7.76 -20.63
CA GLU A 172 7.99 6.48 -20.97
C GLU A 172 6.48 6.47 -20.76
N MET A 173 6.00 6.92 -19.58
CA MET A 173 4.58 6.90 -19.24
C MET A 173 3.76 7.76 -20.20
N LEU A 174 4.24 8.95 -20.58
CA LEU A 174 3.56 9.79 -21.56
C LEU A 174 3.55 9.16 -22.96
N ALA A 175 4.65 8.54 -23.38
CA ALA A 175 4.72 7.82 -24.65
C ALA A 175 3.76 6.62 -24.68
N ALA A 176 3.68 5.87 -23.58
CA ALA A 176 2.77 4.73 -23.44
C ALA A 176 1.30 5.17 -23.40
N SER A 177 0.98 6.26 -22.68
CA SER A 177 -0.36 6.84 -22.67
C SER A 177 -0.78 7.27 -24.09
N ALA A 178 0.10 7.98 -24.82
CA ALA A 178 -0.17 8.38 -26.18
C ALA A 178 -0.42 7.21 -27.12
N ARG A 179 0.39 6.15 -27.03
CA ARG A 179 0.21 4.91 -27.82
C ARG A 179 -1.14 4.25 -27.53
N CYS A 180 -1.51 4.16 -26.27
CA CYS A 180 -2.81 3.60 -25.86
C CYS A 180 -3.98 4.47 -26.36
N LEU A 181 -3.88 5.79 -26.26
CA LEU A 181 -4.91 6.70 -26.75
C LEU A 181 -5.07 6.62 -28.28
N GLU A 182 -3.98 6.47 -29.02
CA GLU A 182 -4.03 6.23 -30.45
C GLU A 182 -4.72 4.90 -30.78
N ALA A 183 -4.36 3.82 -30.08
CA ALA A 183 -5.00 2.50 -30.23
C ALA A 183 -6.49 2.55 -29.86
N ALA A 184 -6.89 3.42 -28.93
CA ALA A 184 -8.29 3.71 -28.60
C ALA A 184 -8.97 4.67 -29.62
N ASN A 185 -8.31 4.99 -30.74
CA ASN A 185 -8.76 5.92 -31.77
C ASN A 185 -8.97 7.37 -31.26
N ASN A 186 -8.30 7.77 -30.20
CA ASN A 186 -8.33 9.11 -29.64
C ASN A 186 -7.05 9.91 -30.02
N LYS A 187 -6.86 10.15 -31.29
CA LYS A 187 -5.69 10.84 -31.85
C LYS A 187 -5.46 12.25 -31.26
N PRO A 188 -6.50 13.09 -31.01
CA PRO A 188 -6.27 14.41 -30.43
C PRO A 188 -5.64 14.35 -29.03
N GLU A 189 -6.09 13.43 -28.17
CA GLU A 189 -5.52 13.27 -26.84
C GLU A 189 -4.12 12.62 -26.90
N ALA A 190 -3.88 11.67 -27.81
CA ALA A 190 -2.55 11.14 -28.06
C ALA A 190 -1.54 12.24 -28.43
N ALA A 191 -1.92 13.13 -29.37
CA ALA A 191 -1.08 14.27 -29.76
C ALA A 191 -0.77 15.20 -28.56
N LYS A 192 -1.73 15.46 -27.68
CA LYS A 192 -1.50 16.24 -26.45
C LYS A 192 -0.46 15.59 -25.53
N ARG A 193 -0.48 14.25 -25.36
CA ARG A 193 0.51 13.54 -24.51
C ARG A 193 1.90 13.58 -25.14
N LEU A 194 2.00 13.44 -26.45
CA LEU A 194 3.28 13.56 -27.15
C LEU A 194 3.85 14.98 -27.07
N GLN A 195 2.99 16.01 -27.23
CA GLN A 195 3.42 17.41 -27.06
C GLN A 195 3.92 17.64 -25.63
N ARG A 196 3.18 17.21 -24.61
CA ARG A 196 3.58 17.32 -23.22
C ARG A 196 4.92 16.60 -22.94
N LEU A 197 5.15 15.43 -23.55
CA LEU A 197 6.42 14.72 -23.46
C LEU A 197 7.56 15.58 -24.01
N LEU A 198 7.37 16.22 -25.14
CA LEU A 198 8.39 17.07 -25.74
C LEU A 198 8.67 18.33 -24.92
N ASP A 199 7.64 18.93 -24.34
CA ASP A 199 7.75 20.17 -23.55
C ASP A 199 8.39 19.92 -22.18
N GLU A 200 7.99 18.85 -21.48
CA GLU A 200 8.41 18.59 -20.10
C GLU A 200 9.59 17.59 -20.00
N PHE A 201 9.71 16.68 -20.96
CA PHE A 201 10.65 15.54 -20.94
C PHE A 201 11.43 15.37 -22.25
N GLY A 202 11.65 16.47 -22.97
CA GLY A 202 12.30 16.50 -24.30
C GLY A 202 13.77 16.06 -24.33
N ASP A 203 14.38 15.87 -23.17
CA ASP A 203 15.73 15.33 -22.95
C ASP A 203 15.79 13.81 -22.74
N THR A 204 14.62 13.14 -22.67
CA THR A 204 14.55 11.68 -22.51
C THR A 204 14.74 10.92 -23.83
N SER A 205 15.06 9.64 -23.76
CA SER A 205 15.20 8.76 -24.93
C SER A 205 13.92 8.64 -25.76
N TYR A 206 12.77 8.95 -25.17
CA TYR A 206 11.45 8.92 -25.82
C TYR A 206 11.16 10.11 -26.71
N ALA A 207 11.86 11.24 -26.55
CA ALA A 207 11.55 12.51 -27.22
C ALA A 207 11.64 12.42 -28.76
N ASN A 208 12.65 11.74 -29.30
CA ASN A 208 12.79 11.65 -30.76
C ASN A 208 11.63 10.89 -31.41
N ARG A 209 11.23 9.76 -30.83
CA ARG A 209 10.09 8.98 -31.30
C ARG A 209 8.78 9.76 -31.14
N ALA A 210 8.62 10.48 -30.03
CA ALA A 210 7.46 11.33 -29.79
C ALA A 210 7.31 12.43 -30.85
N ARG A 211 8.42 13.08 -31.26
CA ARG A 211 8.42 14.12 -32.32
C ARG A 211 7.95 13.56 -33.65
N VAL A 212 8.48 12.42 -34.07
CA VAL A 212 8.06 11.77 -35.31
C VAL A 212 6.57 11.41 -35.24
N LYS A 213 6.14 10.79 -34.14
CA LYS A 213 4.75 10.34 -33.99
C LYS A 213 3.75 11.50 -33.94
N LEU A 214 4.13 12.60 -33.29
CA LEU A 214 3.32 13.81 -33.26
C LEU A 214 3.12 14.40 -34.68
N ALA A 215 4.20 14.44 -35.46
CA ALA A 215 4.12 14.89 -36.84
C ALA A 215 3.20 14.01 -37.73
N GLU A 216 3.27 12.69 -37.53
CA GLU A 216 2.35 11.73 -38.21
C GLU A 216 0.88 11.98 -37.84
N LEU A 217 0.58 12.21 -36.55
CA LEU A 217 -0.80 12.45 -36.11
C LEU A 217 -1.37 13.80 -36.57
N GLN A 218 -0.50 14.76 -36.84
CA GLN A 218 -0.86 16.11 -37.31
C GLN A 218 -0.88 16.24 -38.85
N ALA A 219 -0.32 15.27 -39.58
CA ALA A 219 -0.34 15.26 -41.02
C ALA A 219 -1.78 15.18 -41.56
N PRO A 220 -2.14 15.94 -42.58
CA PRO A 220 -3.42 15.80 -43.24
C PRO A 220 -3.56 14.37 -43.79
N ALA A 221 -4.78 13.82 -43.70
CA ALA A 221 -5.04 12.51 -44.29
C ALA A 221 -4.67 12.55 -45.80
N ALA A 222 -3.78 11.65 -46.22
CA ALA A 222 -3.47 11.49 -47.63
C ALA A 222 -4.76 11.09 -48.36
N ASN A 223 -5.22 11.93 -49.28
CA ASN A 223 -6.39 11.67 -50.12
C ASN A 223 -6.10 10.54 -51.12
#